data_adae0416db5f060f95b0a0ec1e54f5c3
#
_entry.id   adae0416db5f060f95b0a0ec1e54f5c3
#
_cell.length_a   1.000
_cell.length_b   1.000
_cell.length_c   1.000
_cell.angle_alpha   90.00
_cell.angle_beta   90.00
_cell.angle_gamma   90.00
#
_symmetry.space_group_name_H-M   'P 1'
#
loop_
_entity.id
_entity.type
_entity.pdbx_description
1 polymer ?
#
loop_
_entity_poly.entity_id
_entity_poly.type
_entity_poly.pdbx_seq_one_letter_code
_entity_poly.pdbx_strand_id
1 'polypeptide(L)'
;MKTAIIILSDPQSGEEALGRVFNALALAHEGLQAGDEVAVVFNGAGTRWPAVLAQPKHPANALYNAVRETVRGASCGCAAVFGATAGVEACGVPLLKDKVLAGTPGISNLRSYLADGWQLLVF
;
A
#
# COMPACT_ATOMS: atom_id res chain seq x y z
N MET A 1 -1.40 -19.42 -0.80
CA MET A 1 -2.50 -18.45 -0.98
C MET A 1 -1.99 -17.23 -1.74
N LYS A 2 -2.90 -16.44 -2.26
CA LYS A 2 -2.59 -15.15 -2.89
C LYS A 2 -3.40 -14.08 -2.18
N THR A 3 -2.74 -13.12 -1.56
CA THR A 3 -3.40 -12.09 -0.75
C THR A 3 -2.97 -10.70 -1.20
N ALA A 4 -3.94 -9.88 -1.61
CA ALA A 4 -3.74 -8.48 -1.91
C ALA A 4 -4.22 -7.65 -0.71
N ILE A 5 -3.32 -6.88 -0.14
CA ILE A 5 -3.55 -6.05 1.03
C ILE A 5 -3.61 -4.60 0.57
N ILE A 6 -4.79 -4.01 0.67
CA ILE A 6 -5.04 -2.64 0.22
C ILE A 6 -5.11 -1.72 1.43
N ILE A 7 -4.22 -0.74 1.48
CA ILE A 7 -4.12 0.19 2.61
C ILE A 7 -4.72 1.52 2.21
N LEU A 8 -5.87 1.84 2.82
CA LEU A 8 -6.63 3.08 2.60
C LEU A 8 -6.53 4.05 3.77
N SER A 9 -6.12 3.58 4.95
CA SER A 9 -6.05 4.41 6.14
C SER A 9 -5.06 5.56 5.96
N ASP A 10 -5.38 6.69 6.60
CA ASP A 10 -4.57 7.92 6.53
C ASP A 10 -3.61 7.98 7.71
N PRO A 11 -2.29 8.11 7.48
CA PRO A 11 -1.33 8.26 8.58
C PRO A 11 -1.62 9.46 9.48
N GLN A 12 -2.39 10.43 9.01
CA GLN A 12 -2.76 11.61 9.79
C GLN A 12 -3.99 11.39 10.68
N SER A 13 -4.61 10.21 10.62
CA SER A 13 -5.83 9.88 11.38
C SER A 13 -5.55 9.23 12.75
N GLY A 14 -4.34 9.35 13.27
CA GLY A 14 -4.01 8.98 14.65
C GLY A 14 -3.76 7.49 14.87
N GLU A 15 -3.95 7.05 16.11
CA GLU A 15 -3.55 5.71 16.55
C GLU A 15 -4.32 4.59 15.87
N GLU A 16 -5.58 4.80 15.54
CA GLU A 16 -6.37 3.78 14.83
C GLU A 16 -5.76 3.50 13.46
N ALA A 17 -5.38 4.54 12.73
CA ALA A 17 -4.74 4.38 11.43
C ALA A 17 -3.38 3.68 11.53
N LEU A 18 -2.60 3.99 12.57
CA LEU A 18 -1.36 3.31 12.86
C LEU A 18 -1.60 1.81 13.11
N GLY A 19 -2.62 1.48 13.89
CA GLY A 19 -3.00 0.09 14.13
C GLY A 19 -3.38 -0.66 12.86
N ARG A 20 -4.11 -0.02 11.96
CA ARG A 20 -4.52 -0.61 10.69
C ARG A 20 -3.31 -0.91 9.81
N VAL A 21 -2.41 0.05 9.59
CA VAL A 21 -1.23 -0.19 8.76
C VAL A 21 -0.30 -1.24 9.39
N PHE A 22 -0.14 -1.21 10.70
CA PHE A 22 0.70 -2.19 11.38
C PHE A 22 0.16 -3.61 11.19
N ASN A 23 -1.14 -3.82 11.35
CA ASN A 23 -1.77 -5.12 11.13
C ASN A 23 -1.73 -5.55 9.65
N ALA A 24 -1.88 -4.62 8.73
CA ALA A 24 -1.72 -4.90 7.31
C ALA A 24 -0.32 -5.43 6.98
N LEU A 25 0.71 -4.76 7.50
CA LEU A 25 2.10 -5.17 7.30
C LEU A 25 2.44 -6.47 8.04
N ALA A 26 1.84 -6.70 9.22
CA ALA A 26 1.99 -7.95 9.94
C ALA A 26 1.42 -9.12 9.15
N LEU A 27 0.24 -8.95 8.54
CA LEU A 27 -0.34 -9.97 7.68
C LEU A 27 0.54 -10.24 6.45
N ALA A 28 1.10 -9.20 5.85
CA ALA A 28 2.04 -9.35 4.73
C ALA A 28 3.26 -10.18 5.16
N HIS A 29 3.79 -9.92 6.33
CA HIS A 29 4.94 -10.65 6.88
C HIS A 29 4.60 -12.13 7.12
N GLU A 30 3.45 -12.41 7.73
CA GLU A 30 2.98 -13.78 7.95
C GLU A 30 2.82 -14.53 6.63
N GLY A 31 2.26 -13.89 5.61
CA GLY A 31 2.10 -14.48 4.28
C GLY A 31 3.45 -14.82 3.65
N LEU A 32 4.42 -13.90 3.73
CA LEU A 32 5.78 -14.16 3.23
C LEU A 32 6.42 -15.36 3.92
N GLN A 33 6.30 -15.44 5.25
CA GLN A 33 6.85 -16.55 6.01
C GLN A 33 6.18 -17.89 5.67
N ALA A 34 4.92 -17.86 5.28
CA ALA A 34 4.18 -19.04 4.85
C ALA A 34 4.47 -19.45 3.39
N GLY A 35 5.22 -18.64 2.66
CA GLY A 35 5.49 -18.89 1.23
C GLY A 35 4.34 -18.49 0.31
N ASP A 36 3.42 -17.65 0.78
CA ASP A 36 2.30 -17.15 0.00
C ASP A 36 2.74 -16.04 -0.99
N GLU A 37 1.93 -15.83 -2.01
CA GLU A 37 2.04 -14.63 -2.83
C GLU A 37 1.33 -13.48 -2.11
N VAL A 38 2.04 -12.37 -1.90
CA VAL A 38 1.52 -11.19 -1.19
C VAL A 38 1.75 -9.94 -2.02
N ALA A 39 0.73 -9.10 -2.10
CA ALA A 39 0.80 -7.80 -2.75
C ALA A 39 0.26 -6.74 -1.79
N VAL A 40 1.06 -5.72 -1.49
CA VAL A 40 0.63 -4.55 -0.72
C VAL A 40 0.48 -3.37 -1.68
N VAL A 41 -0.68 -2.73 -1.64
CA VAL A 41 -1.03 -1.58 -2.49
C VAL A 41 -1.55 -0.44 -1.62
N PHE A 42 -0.99 0.75 -1.81
CA PHE A 42 -1.43 1.95 -1.11
C PHE A 42 -2.42 2.72 -1.96
N ASN A 43 -3.64 2.90 -1.47
CA ASN A 43 -4.71 3.61 -2.15
C ASN A 43 -5.28 4.74 -1.28
N GLY A 44 -6.00 5.67 -1.88
CA GLY A 44 -6.62 6.77 -1.16
C GLY A 44 -5.60 7.57 -0.34
N ALA A 45 -5.98 7.99 0.86
CA ALA A 45 -5.07 8.66 1.80
C ALA A 45 -3.91 7.76 2.25
N GLY A 46 -4.04 6.43 2.06
CA GLY A 46 -2.97 5.47 2.32
C GLY A 46 -1.73 5.69 1.45
N THR A 47 -1.83 6.41 0.34
CA THR A 47 -0.67 6.79 -0.48
C THR A 47 0.32 7.68 0.24
N ARG A 48 -0.06 8.25 1.39
CA ARG A 48 0.83 8.99 2.27
C ARG A 48 1.74 8.10 3.12
N TRP A 49 1.41 6.80 3.25
CA TRP A 49 2.17 5.89 4.13
C TRP A 49 3.60 5.64 3.69
N PRO A 50 3.94 5.44 2.41
CA PRO A 50 5.33 5.12 2.05
C PRO A 50 6.35 6.11 2.59
N ALA A 51 6.09 7.41 2.47
CA ALA A 51 7.00 8.45 2.99
C ALA A 51 7.13 8.40 4.52
N VAL A 52 6.05 8.08 5.23
CA VAL A 52 6.03 7.97 6.69
C VAL A 52 6.75 6.70 7.14
N LEU A 53 6.42 5.57 6.53
CA LEU A 53 6.99 4.26 6.88
C LEU A 53 8.49 4.16 6.56
N ALA A 54 8.97 4.93 5.60
CA ALA A 54 10.39 4.97 5.24
C ALA A 54 11.25 5.67 6.30
N GLN A 55 10.64 6.42 7.22
CA GLN A 55 11.38 7.12 8.27
C GLN A 55 11.93 6.12 9.29
N PRO A 56 13.24 6.11 9.56
CA PRO A 56 13.86 5.11 10.44
C PRO A 56 13.29 5.09 11.86
N LYS A 57 12.77 6.23 12.35
CA LYS A 57 12.20 6.34 13.70
C LYS A 57 10.73 5.96 13.79
N HIS A 58 10.06 5.70 12.65
CA HIS A 58 8.65 5.32 12.69
C HIS A 58 8.49 3.95 13.33
N PRO A 59 7.47 3.74 14.21
CA PRO A 59 7.27 2.47 14.90
C PRO A 59 7.12 1.26 13.98
N ALA A 60 6.58 1.44 12.77
CA ALA A 60 6.39 0.37 11.81
C ALA A 60 7.52 0.28 10.77
N ASN A 61 8.59 1.06 10.87
CA ASN A 61 9.66 1.08 9.86
C ASN A 61 10.33 -0.29 9.70
N ALA A 62 10.68 -0.96 10.80
CA ALA A 62 11.33 -2.26 10.73
C ALA A 62 10.45 -3.30 10.04
N LEU A 63 9.16 -3.32 10.37
CA LEU A 63 8.19 -4.23 9.76
C LEU A 63 7.99 -3.90 8.28
N TYR A 64 7.88 -2.63 7.94
CA TYR A 64 7.76 -2.18 6.55
C TYR A 64 8.98 -2.64 5.73
N ASN A 65 10.18 -2.48 6.25
CA ASN A 65 11.39 -2.92 5.56
C ASN A 65 11.40 -4.45 5.38
N ALA A 66 10.89 -5.21 6.34
CA ALA A 66 10.81 -6.66 6.26
C ALA A 66 9.87 -7.15 5.14
N VAL A 67 8.88 -6.35 4.76
CA VAL A 67 7.90 -6.71 3.73
C VAL A 67 8.00 -5.88 2.45
N ARG A 68 9.07 -5.09 2.29
CA ARG A 68 9.24 -4.18 1.15
C ARG A 68 9.03 -4.87 -0.21
N GLU A 69 9.46 -6.10 -0.33
CA GLU A 69 9.34 -6.87 -1.57
C GLU A 69 7.89 -7.16 -1.97
N THR A 70 6.94 -7.05 -1.02
CA THR A 70 5.51 -7.24 -1.31
C THR A 70 4.84 -5.97 -1.84
N VAL A 71 5.47 -4.81 -1.67
CA VAL A 71 4.89 -3.53 -2.08
C VAL A 71 4.87 -3.42 -3.60
N ARG A 72 3.68 -3.35 -4.16
CA ARG A 72 3.48 -3.18 -5.61
C ARG A 72 3.52 -1.71 -6.01
N GLY A 73 3.03 -0.83 -5.16
CA GLY A 73 3.03 0.59 -5.44
C GLY A 73 1.93 1.35 -4.74
N ALA A 74 1.77 2.61 -5.14
CA ALA A 74 0.71 3.50 -4.70
C ALA A 74 -0.11 3.97 -5.91
N SER A 75 -1.43 3.99 -5.78
CA SER A 75 -2.33 4.42 -6.85
C SER A 75 -2.01 5.87 -7.26
N CYS A 76 -1.68 6.09 -8.52
CA CYS A 76 -1.24 7.39 -9.03
C CYS A 76 -2.29 8.48 -8.82
N GLY A 77 -3.54 8.24 -9.21
CA GLY A 77 -4.63 9.19 -9.02
C GLY A 77 -4.89 9.52 -7.57
N CYS A 78 -4.80 8.51 -6.68
CA CYS A 78 -4.95 8.74 -5.25
C CYS A 78 -3.81 9.60 -4.70
N ALA A 79 -2.58 9.31 -5.08
CA ALA A 79 -1.43 10.10 -4.65
C ALA A 79 -1.56 11.57 -5.06
N ALA A 80 -2.06 11.82 -6.27
CA ALA A 80 -2.31 13.19 -6.75
C ALA A 80 -3.35 13.91 -5.89
N VAL A 81 -4.48 13.25 -5.59
CA VAL A 81 -5.56 13.86 -4.79
C VAL A 81 -5.11 14.14 -3.36
N PHE A 82 -4.36 13.24 -2.76
CA PHE A 82 -3.95 13.34 -1.36
C PHE A 82 -2.57 14.01 -1.17
N GLY A 83 -2.02 14.60 -2.22
CA GLY A 83 -0.75 15.35 -2.13
C GLY A 83 0.45 14.46 -1.80
N ALA A 84 0.42 13.19 -2.19
CA ALA A 84 1.43 12.21 -1.82
C ALA A 84 2.42 11.86 -2.94
N THR A 85 2.24 12.39 -4.15
CA THR A 85 3.05 12.01 -5.32
C THR A 85 4.55 12.16 -5.06
N ALA A 86 4.99 13.33 -4.57
CA ALA A 86 6.40 13.59 -4.33
C ALA A 86 6.98 12.64 -3.28
N GLY A 87 6.23 12.37 -2.20
CA GLY A 87 6.65 11.45 -1.15
C GLY A 87 6.79 10.01 -1.64
N VAL A 88 5.86 9.56 -2.45
CA VAL A 88 5.90 8.22 -3.07
C VAL A 88 7.13 8.09 -3.97
N GLU A 89 7.37 9.05 -4.85
CA GLU A 89 8.53 9.05 -5.74
C GLU A 89 9.85 9.09 -4.97
N ALA A 90 9.94 9.93 -3.94
CA ALA A 90 11.14 10.04 -3.12
C ALA A 90 11.52 8.74 -2.41
N CYS A 91 10.53 7.89 -2.10
CA CYS A 91 10.75 6.58 -1.47
C CYS A 91 11.05 5.46 -2.48
N GLY A 92 11.04 5.75 -3.77
CA GLY A 92 11.22 4.74 -4.81
C GLY A 92 10.05 3.76 -4.93
N VAL A 93 8.87 4.11 -4.43
CA VAL A 93 7.66 3.29 -4.56
C VAL A 93 7.00 3.61 -5.90
N PRO A 94 6.64 2.61 -6.72
CA PRO A 94 6.01 2.85 -8.02
C PRO A 94 4.64 3.53 -7.90
N LEU A 95 4.36 4.45 -8.79
CA LEU A 95 3.02 5.01 -8.98
C LEU A 95 2.24 4.11 -9.95
N LEU A 96 1.16 3.51 -9.47
CA LEU A 96 0.33 2.58 -10.23
C LEU A 96 -0.76 3.34 -11.00
N LYS A 97 -0.82 3.12 -12.31
CA LYS A 97 -1.78 3.76 -13.21
C LYS A 97 -2.26 2.83 -14.32
N ASP A 98 -2.24 1.54 -14.02
CA ASP A 98 -2.62 0.48 -14.96
C ASP A 98 -4.12 0.40 -15.23
N LYS A 99 -4.96 1.07 -14.43
CA LYS A 99 -6.38 1.24 -14.71
C LYS A 99 -6.65 2.66 -15.19
N VAL A 100 -7.03 2.78 -16.47
CA VAL A 100 -7.46 4.06 -17.01
C VAL A 100 -8.82 4.44 -16.43
N LEU A 101 -8.90 5.65 -15.86
CA LEU A 101 -10.12 6.18 -15.28
C LEU A 101 -10.24 7.65 -15.65
N ALA A 102 -11.36 8.02 -16.30
CA ALA A 102 -11.60 9.38 -16.76
C ALA A 102 -11.45 10.40 -15.63
N GLY A 103 -10.80 11.52 -15.91
CA GLY A 103 -10.56 12.58 -14.93
C GLY A 103 -9.38 12.31 -13.98
N THR A 104 -8.64 11.24 -14.19
CA THR A 104 -7.47 10.88 -13.36
C THR A 104 -6.26 10.56 -14.23
N PRO A 105 -5.03 10.63 -13.67
CA PRO A 105 -3.82 10.16 -14.37
C PRO A 105 -3.71 8.64 -14.46
N GLY A 106 -4.72 7.91 -14.01
CA GLY A 106 -4.72 6.47 -13.87
C GLY A 106 -4.64 6.06 -12.41
N ILE A 107 -5.17 4.89 -12.11
CA ILE A 107 -5.22 4.33 -10.75
C ILE A 107 -4.74 2.88 -10.75
N SER A 108 -4.53 2.32 -9.57
CA SER A 108 -4.26 0.89 -9.41
C SER A 108 -5.47 0.07 -9.87
N ASN A 109 -5.22 -1.07 -10.51
CA ASN A 109 -6.28 -1.97 -10.97
C ASN A 109 -6.57 -3.06 -9.91
N LEU A 110 -7.40 -2.73 -8.93
CA LEU A 110 -7.72 -3.67 -7.84
C LEU A 110 -8.54 -4.88 -8.34
N ARG A 111 -9.39 -4.66 -9.34
CA ARG A 111 -10.20 -5.76 -9.88
C ARG A 111 -9.34 -6.88 -10.47
N SER A 112 -8.15 -6.57 -10.98
CA SER A 112 -7.26 -7.59 -11.55
C SER A 112 -6.88 -8.66 -10.53
N TYR A 113 -6.68 -8.30 -9.27
CA TYR A 113 -6.42 -9.27 -8.21
C TYR A 113 -7.58 -10.22 -8.03
N LEU A 114 -8.81 -9.71 -7.96
CA LEU A 114 -10.02 -10.55 -7.84
C LEU A 114 -10.17 -11.49 -9.02
N ALA A 115 -9.93 -10.99 -10.24
CA ALA A 115 -10.02 -11.78 -11.46
C ALA A 115 -9.00 -12.92 -11.49
N ASP A 116 -7.83 -12.70 -10.90
CA ASP A 116 -6.74 -13.67 -10.86
C ASP A 116 -6.78 -14.58 -9.62
N GLY A 117 -7.87 -14.56 -8.88
CA GLY A 117 -8.08 -15.48 -7.76
C GLY A 117 -7.44 -15.07 -6.45
N TRP A 118 -7.03 -13.81 -6.31
CA TRP A 118 -6.50 -13.28 -5.05
C TRP A 118 -7.62 -12.99 -4.06
N GLN A 119 -7.33 -13.20 -2.78
CA GLN A 119 -8.14 -12.63 -1.71
C GLN A 119 -7.73 -11.18 -1.54
N LEU A 120 -8.70 -10.27 -1.44
CA LEU A 120 -8.45 -8.84 -1.30
C LEU A 120 -8.92 -8.38 0.06
N LEU A 121 -7.99 -7.84 0.86
CA LEU A 121 -8.25 -7.35 2.21
C LEU A 121 -7.93 -5.86 2.28
N VAL A 122 -8.81 -5.11 2.92
CA VAL A 122 -8.72 -3.65 3.01
C VAL A 122 -8.51 -3.22 4.46
N PHE A 123 -7.51 -2.36 4.65
CA PHE A 123 -7.14 -1.81 5.96
C PHE A 123 -7.19 -0.29 5.96
#